data_ce87dee9a19b39715c887109bf0e0c96
#
_entry.id   ce87dee9a19b39715c887109bf0e0c96
#
_cell.length_a   1.000
_cell.length_b   1.000
_cell.length_c   1.000
_cell.angle_alpha   90.00
_cell.angle_beta   90.00
_cell.angle_gamma   90.00
#
_symmetry.space_group_name_H-M   'P 1'
#
loop_
_entity.id
_entity.type
_entity.pdbx_description
1 polymer ?
#
loop_
_entity_poly.entity_id
_entity_poly.type
_entity_poly.pdbx_seq_one_letter_code
_entity_poly.pdbx_strand_id
1 'polypeptide(L)'
;MAKIENFEDYRALVDEMKVYDDNYFQLNMQSISDERYDELYFALQEYEEAHPDEVLKDSSTQHCYSENGNGKRTVARRTACLSMKKLHDAKSVVKYLRAQQRAANINGKGAKVDVEWKFDGETVSLVYRRGALSEATYGHGKELYGIDCLEHMKYVNGVEGYVEQWKDEDRVELRGEVIISLEEFARYSKAGKSPRSTSNGIMSKKDAVPSECIHLEFHPFRLIADGVTLHYYAMDELAYRGFLTCGFVEQIDLGKTDAELEQDVERIVCTAELEREKLPYPTDGLVFKFDNYDYYDRIGYTDHDAKYNCAFKFRPVFKAVTTYRGHHTTIGEKTGKVTYVADFDEVEMNGHRFAHANCGSEKTFNQKGLVAGCKIEVSLHGDVIVCVDGKVEDGPTVEEEPIIEEEPIVEEESIAEEEPLVIDEEPLVIDEAGIVHHPEPHVIESEINQSQEQEAEQDPIPQPEPTHQPEPTHQPEP
;
A
#
# COMPACT_ATOMS: atom_id res chain seq x y z
N MET A 1 -4.81 -24.23 -0.02
CA MET A 1 -4.62 -23.85 -1.44
C MET A 1 -5.60 -24.64 -2.30
N ALA A 2 -6.27 -23.98 -3.25
CA ALA A 2 -7.03 -24.68 -4.28
C ALA A 2 -6.03 -25.49 -5.11
N LYS A 3 -6.17 -26.80 -5.14
CA LYS A 3 -5.28 -27.67 -5.91
C LYS A 3 -5.95 -27.99 -7.25
N ILE A 4 -5.35 -27.54 -8.33
CA ILE A 4 -5.76 -27.85 -9.69
C ILE A 4 -5.07 -29.16 -10.09
N GLU A 5 -5.85 -30.22 -10.35
CA GLU A 5 -5.30 -31.54 -10.67
C GLU A 5 -5.32 -31.85 -12.17
N ASN A 6 -6.17 -31.18 -12.95
CA ASN A 6 -6.35 -31.40 -14.36
C ASN A 6 -6.90 -30.15 -15.07
N PHE A 7 -7.01 -30.20 -16.40
CA PHE A 7 -7.50 -29.10 -17.24
C PHE A 7 -8.95 -28.71 -16.95
N GLU A 8 -9.80 -29.63 -16.52
CA GLU A 8 -11.21 -29.32 -16.21
C GLU A 8 -11.29 -28.49 -14.91
N ASP A 9 -10.49 -28.83 -13.89
CA ASP A 9 -10.37 -28.06 -12.65
C ASP A 9 -9.83 -26.65 -12.94
N TYR A 10 -8.79 -26.56 -13.80
CA TYR A 10 -8.23 -25.29 -14.23
C TYR A 10 -9.26 -24.41 -14.93
N ARG A 11 -10.02 -24.96 -15.88
CA ARG A 11 -11.07 -24.25 -16.60
C ARG A 11 -12.18 -23.77 -15.66
N ALA A 12 -12.61 -24.63 -14.72
CA ALA A 12 -13.60 -24.27 -13.73
C ALA A 12 -13.14 -23.10 -12.85
N LEU A 13 -11.86 -23.10 -12.45
CA LEU A 13 -11.30 -21.99 -11.67
C LEU A 13 -11.17 -20.71 -12.50
N VAL A 14 -10.80 -20.79 -13.78
CA VAL A 14 -10.81 -19.63 -14.68
C VAL A 14 -12.20 -19.02 -14.78
N ASP A 15 -13.24 -19.83 -14.95
CA ASP A 15 -14.62 -19.37 -15.03
C ASP A 15 -15.10 -18.78 -13.69
N GLU A 16 -14.70 -19.34 -12.56
CA GLU A 16 -14.97 -18.80 -11.22
C GLU A 16 -14.30 -17.43 -11.01
N MET A 17 -13.02 -17.31 -11.36
CA MET A 17 -12.25 -16.06 -11.23
C MET A 17 -12.86 -14.93 -12.07
N LYS A 18 -13.37 -15.21 -13.27
CA LYS A 18 -14.10 -14.21 -14.08
C LYS A 18 -15.30 -13.62 -13.35
N VAL A 19 -16.05 -14.45 -12.61
CA VAL A 19 -17.20 -13.94 -11.84
C VAL A 19 -16.72 -13.01 -10.73
N TYR A 20 -15.58 -13.30 -10.08
CA TYR A 20 -15.01 -12.42 -9.08
C TYR A 20 -14.49 -11.11 -9.69
N ASP A 21 -13.84 -11.18 -10.85
CA ASP A 21 -13.39 -10.02 -11.62
C ASP A 21 -14.58 -9.15 -12.05
N ASP A 22 -15.62 -9.73 -12.61
CA ASP A 22 -16.83 -9.02 -13.02
C ASP A 22 -17.50 -8.33 -11.82
N ASN A 23 -17.66 -9.02 -10.70
CA ASN A 23 -18.24 -8.45 -9.50
C ASN A 23 -17.39 -7.28 -8.96
N TYR A 24 -16.09 -7.45 -8.93
CA TYR A 24 -15.17 -6.44 -8.40
C TYR A 24 -15.09 -5.23 -9.33
N PHE A 25 -14.78 -5.42 -10.63
CA PHE A 25 -14.52 -4.33 -11.56
C PHE A 25 -15.78 -3.69 -12.16
N GLN A 26 -16.86 -4.46 -12.38
CA GLN A 26 -18.09 -3.91 -12.98
C GLN A 26 -19.12 -3.48 -11.93
N LEU A 27 -19.29 -4.27 -10.88
CA LEU A 27 -20.32 -4.04 -9.87
C LEU A 27 -19.81 -3.37 -8.61
N ASN A 28 -18.48 -3.19 -8.48
CA ASN A 28 -17.80 -2.69 -7.29
C ASN A 28 -18.21 -3.46 -6.02
N MET A 29 -18.36 -4.77 -6.18
CA MET A 29 -18.75 -5.71 -5.12
C MET A 29 -17.60 -6.67 -4.85
N GLN A 30 -16.99 -6.60 -3.66
CA GLN A 30 -16.02 -7.57 -3.23
C GLN A 30 -16.71 -8.86 -2.81
N SER A 31 -16.63 -9.91 -3.64
CA SER A 31 -17.29 -11.22 -3.42
C SER A 31 -16.46 -12.15 -2.54
N ILE A 32 -15.16 -11.97 -2.52
CA ILE A 32 -14.19 -12.74 -1.72
C ILE A 32 -13.14 -11.78 -1.16
N SER A 33 -12.38 -12.20 -0.13
CA SER A 33 -11.27 -11.39 0.38
C SER A 33 -10.11 -11.32 -0.63
N ASP A 34 -9.27 -10.28 -0.54
CA ASP A 34 -8.11 -10.11 -1.41
C ASP A 34 -7.13 -11.28 -1.27
N GLU A 35 -6.95 -11.80 -0.03
CA GLU A 35 -6.11 -12.97 0.24
C GLU A 35 -6.65 -14.20 -0.48
N ARG A 36 -7.98 -14.42 -0.45
CA ARG A 36 -8.59 -15.55 -1.14
C ARG A 36 -8.49 -15.40 -2.65
N TYR A 37 -8.65 -14.20 -3.17
CA TYR A 37 -8.44 -13.91 -4.59
C TYR A 37 -6.99 -14.21 -5.01
N ASP A 38 -6.01 -13.73 -4.25
CA ASP A 38 -4.59 -13.97 -4.53
C ASP A 38 -4.22 -15.47 -4.45
N GLU A 39 -4.78 -16.24 -3.49
CA GLU A 39 -4.59 -17.71 -3.45
C GLU A 39 -5.06 -18.40 -4.73
N LEU A 40 -6.24 -18.04 -5.23
CA LEU A 40 -6.81 -18.61 -6.45
C LEU A 40 -6.01 -18.18 -7.69
N TYR A 41 -5.61 -16.91 -7.73
CA TYR A 41 -4.76 -16.37 -8.78
C TYR A 41 -3.40 -17.07 -8.86
N PHE A 42 -2.76 -17.33 -7.72
CA PHE A 42 -1.50 -18.09 -7.68
C PHE A 42 -1.69 -19.54 -8.10
N ALA A 43 -2.80 -20.19 -7.76
CA ALA A 43 -3.10 -21.55 -8.22
C ALA A 43 -3.23 -21.60 -9.76
N LEU A 44 -3.87 -20.59 -10.39
CA LEU A 44 -3.90 -20.47 -11.86
C LEU A 44 -2.49 -20.30 -12.43
N GLN A 45 -1.66 -19.41 -11.85
CA GLN A 45 -0.28 -19.19 -12.32
C GLN A 45 0.57 -20.48 -12.25
N GLU A 46 0.48 -21.21 -11.13
CA GLU A 46 1.24 -22.46 -10.94
C GLU A 46 0.85 -23.51 -11.98
N TYR A 47 -0.46 -23.67 -12.26
CA TYR A 47 -0.92 -24.58 -13.29
C TYR A 47 -0.44 -24.16 -14.68
N GLU A 48 -0.56 -22.90 -15.04
CA GLU A 48 -0.17 -22.34 -16.34
C GLU A 48 1.34 -22.43 -16.59
N GLU A 49 2.16 -22.23 -15.55
CA GLU A 49 3.62 -22.42 -15.63
C GLU A 49 3.99 -23.91 -15.87
N ALA A 50 3.21 -24.84 -15.30
CA ALA A 50 3.41 -26.27 -15.50
C ALA A 50 2.87 -26.79 -16.85
N HIS A 51 1.83 -26.12 -17.40
CA HIS A 51 1.13 -26.56 -18.61
C HIS A 51 0.97 -25.42 -19.64
N PRO A 52 2.08 -24.91 -20.21
CA PRO A 52 2.06 -23.71 -21.07
C PRO A 52 1.24 -23.86 -22.35
N ASP A 53 1.00 -25.08 -22.80
CA ASP A 53 0.20 -25.38 -24.00
C ASP A 53 -1.33 -25.38 -23.71
N GLU A 54 -1.73 -25.36 -22.43
CA GLU A 54 -3.13 -25.39 -21.98
C GLU A 54 -3.65 -24.04 -21.50
N VAL A 55 -2.83 -22.99 -21.56
CA VAL A 55 -3.17 -21.66 -21.02
C VAL A 55 -4.35 -21.06 -21.77
N LEU A 56 -5.41 -20.73 -21.03
CA LEU A 56 -6.60 -20.08 -21.57
C LEU A 56 -6.38 -18.56 -21.68
N LYS A 57 -6.70 -17.98 -22.84
CA LYS A 57 -6.53 -16.53 -23.09
C LYS A 57 -7.40 -15.66 -22.21
N ASP A 58 -8.47 -16.20 -21.70
CA ASP A 58 -9.46 -15.55 -20.85
C ASP A 58 -9.23 -15.81 -19.35
N SER A 59 -8.10 -16.39 -18.98
CA SER A 59 -7.65 -16.48 -17.59
C SER A 59 -7.30 -15.09 -17.04
N SER A 60 -7.65 -14.82 -15.78
CA SER A 60 -7.32 -13.58 -15.07
C SER A 60 -5.81 -13.30 -14.98
N THR A 61 -4.98 -14.32 -15.23
CA THR A 61 -3.51 -14.18 -15.29
C THR A 61 -3.01 -13.68 -16.66
N GLN A 62 -3.84 -13.79 -17.71
CA GLN A 62 -3.44 -13.53 -19.10
C GLN A 62 -3.96 -12.19 -19.63
N HIS A 63 -4.91 -11.54 -18.96
CA HIS A 63 -5.41 -10.24 -19.37
C HIS A 63 -5.65 -9.34 -18.15
N CYS A 64 -5.45 -8.04 -18.33
CA CYS A 64 -5.95 -7.06 -17.38
C CYS A 64 -7.43 -6.82 -17.69
N TYR A 65 -8.25 -6.83 -16.65
CA TYR A 65 -9.65 -6.48 -16.77
C TYR A 65 -9.75 -5.02 -17.22
N SER A 66 -10.22 -4.77 -18.45
CA SER A 66 -10.53 -3.42 -18.88
C SER A 66 -11.95 -3.12 -18.43
N GLU A 67 -12.13 -2.19 -17.51
CA GLU A 67 -13.44 -1.64 -17.21
C GLU A 67 -14.06 -1.12 -18.51
N ASN A 68 -15.01 -1.86 -19.07
CA ASN A 68 -15.86 -1.32 -20.11
C ASN A 68 -16.58 -0.14 -19.50
N GLY A 69 -16.24 1.07 -19.93
CA GLY A 69 -16.55 2.35 -19.29
C GLY A 69 -18.02 2.69 -19.04
N ASN A 70 -18.88 1.70 -18.97
CA ASN A 70 -20.30 1.72 -18.56
C ASN A 70 -20.98 3.11 -18.72
N GLY A 71 -20.74 3.76 -19.88
CA GLY A 71 -21.17 5.12 -20.19
C GLY A 71 -20.30 6.25 -19.62
N LYS A 72 -19.15 5.95 -19.02
CA LYS A 72 -18.16 6.96 -18.57
C LYS A 72 -17.30 7.43 -19.74
N ARG A 73 -16.83 8.67 -19.64
CA ARG A 73 -15.90 9.25 -20.61
C ARG A 73 -14.56 8.55 -20.51
N THR A 74 -13.96 8.22 -21.65
CA THR A 74 -12.60 7.70 -21.76
C THR A 74 -11.66 8.73 -22.32
N VAL A 75 -10.39 8.71 -21.88
CA VAL A 75 -9.32 9.61 -22.33
C VAL A 75 -8.15 8.78 -22.83
N ALA A 76 -7.55 9.17 -23.96
CA ALA A 76 -6.40 8.48 -24.53
C ALA A 76 -5.15 8.65 -23.65
N ARG A 77 -4.40 7.54 -23.50
CA ARG A 77 -3.10 7.47 -22.81
C ARG A 77 -1.98 7.32 -23.83
N ARG A 78 -0.79 7.81 -23.51
CA ARG A 78 0.43 7.57 -24.33
C ARG A 78 0.93 6.13 -24.21
N THR A 79 0.84 5.56 -23.01
CA THR A 79 1.34 4.23 -22.69
C THR A 79 0.30 3.46 -21.89
N ALA A 80 0.25 2.14 -22.08
CA ALA A 80 -0.64 1.26 -21.35
C ALA A 80 -0.38 1.33 -19.83
N CYS A 81 -1.43 1.13 -19.05
CA CYS A 81 -1.35 1.01 -17.59
C CYS A 81 -1.52 -0.48 -17.25
N LEU A 82 -0.40 -1.19 -17.22
CA LEU A 82 -0.38 -2.65 -17.06
C LEU A 82 -0.19 -3.04 -15.60
N SER A 83 -0.58 -4.26 -15.28
CA SER A 83 -0.28 -4.93 -14.01
C SER A 83 1.20 -5.31 -13.94
N MET A 84 1.58 -6.11 -12.96
CA MET A 84 2.92 -6.64 -12.78
C MET A 84 2.86 -8.08 -12.27
N LYS A 85 3.89 -8.87 -12.60
CA LYS A 85 4.00 -10.27 -12.13
C LYS A 85 4.00 -10.28 -10.60
N LYS A 86 3.11 -11.08 -10.00
CA LYS A 86 3.01 -11.30 -8.56
C LYS A 86 3.90 -12.47 -8.17
N LEU A 87 4.68 -12.32 -7.13
CA LEU A 87 5.65 -13.29 -6.59
C LEU A 87 5.54 -13.30 -5.06
N HIS A 88 5.95 -14.39 -4.42
CA HIS A 88 5.79 -14.58 -2.97
C HIS A 88 7.02 -15.16 -2.27
N ASP A 89 8.13 -15.33 -2.98
CA ASP A 89 9.41 -15.78 -2.42
C ASP A 89 10.60 -15.07 -3.07
N ALA A 90 11.70 -14.93 -2.33
CA ALA A 90 12.88 -14.20 -2.76
C ALA A 90 13.54 -14.83 -4.00
N LYS A 91 13.59 -16.16 -4.07
CA LYS A 91 14.19 -16.89 -5.19
C LYS A 91 13.43 -16.61 -6.49
N SER A 92 12.11 -16.56 -6.44
CA SER A 92 11.26 -16.22 -7.59
C SER A 92 11.49 -14.78 -8.04
N VAL A 93 11.64 -13.82 -7.11
CA VAL A 93 11.98 -12.42 -7.42
C VAL A 93 13.32 -12.35 -8.14
N VAL A 94 14.38 -12.97 -7.59
CA VAL A 94 15.71 -12.97 -8.21
C VAL A 94 15.68 -13.65 -9.59
N LYS A 95 15.04 -14.81 -9.70
CA LYS A 95 14.86 -15.51 -10.99
C LYS A 95 14.19 -14.62 -12.03
N TYR A 96 13.13 -13.88 -11.63
CA TYR A 96 12.41 -12.96 -12.49
C TYR A 96 13.31 -11.81 -12.95
N LEU A 97 13.93 -11.07 -12.03
CA LEU A 97 14.82 -9.94 -12.34
C LEU A 97 15.97 -10.37 -13.27
N ARG A 98 16.58 -11.53 -13.03
CA ARG A 98 17.63 -12.09 -13.88
C ARG A 98 17.14 -12.46 -15.27
N ALA A 99 15.93 -12.99 -15.39
CA ALA A 99 15.34 -13.28 -16.69
C ALA A 99 15.16 -11.99 -17.52
N GLN A 100 14.64 -10.93 -16.92
CA GLN A 100 14.46 -9.64 -17.60
C GLN A 100 15.81 -8.98 -17.92
N GLN A 101 16.76 -9.03 -16.99
CA GLN A 101 18.13 -8.54 -17.21
C GLN A 101 18.77 -9.19 -18.43
N ARG A 102 18.68 -10.53 -18.54
CA ARG A 102 19.24 -11.28 -19.69
C ARG A 102 18.49 -10.96 -20.98
N ALA A 103 17.15 -10.99 -20.96
CA ALA A 103 16.33 -10.74 -22.14
C ALA A 103 16.61 -9.37 -22.76
N ALA A 104 16.81 -8.34 -21.93
CA ALA A 104 17.11 -6.99 -22.36
C ALA A 104 18.61 -6.69 -22.56
N ASN A 105 19.49 -7.70 -22.38
CA ASN A 105 20.95 -7.57 -22.45
C ASN A 105 21.48 -6.41 -21.58
N ILE A 106 21.01 -6.35 -20.31
CA ILE A 106 21.43 -5.35 -19.33
C ILE A 106 22.68 -5.84 -18.62
N ASN A 107 23.76 -5.02 -18.64
CA ASN A 107 24.93 -5.29 -17.82
C ASN A 107 24.57 -5.17 -16.34
N GLY A 108 24.74 -6.23 -15.55
CA GLY A 108 24.45 -6.22 -14.12
C GLY A 108 25.29 -5.23 -13.32
N LYS A 109 26.53 -4.98 -13.75
CA LYS A 109 27.40 -4.03 -13.05
C LYS A 109 26.85 -2.60 -13.19
N GLY A 110 26.41 -2.04 -12.06
CA GLY A 110 25.82 -0.70 -11.99
C GLY A 110 24.31 -0.64 -12.31
N ALA A 111 23.68 -1.76 -12.68
CA ALA A 111 22.23 -1.82 -12.80
C ALA A 111 21.59 -1.96 -11.43
N LYS A 112 20.60 -1.13 -11.17
CA LYS A 112 19.90 -1.07 -9.88
C LYS A 112 18.43 -1.46 -10.02
N VAL A 113 17.88 -1.97 -8.93
CA VAL A 113 16.45 -2.24 -8.74
C VAL A 113 16.00 -1.51 -7.49
N ASP A 114 15.02 -0.65 -7.64
CA ASP A 114 14.39 0.07 -6.53
C ASP A 114 13.31 -0.79 -5.91
N VAL A 115 13.22 -0.76 -4.59
CA VAL A 115 12.20 -1.44 -3.81
C VAL A 115 11.35 -0.37 -3.13
N GLU A 116 10.04 -0.44 -3.37
CA GLU A 116 9.05 0.49 -2.82
C GLU A 116 7.89 -0.26 -2.19
N TRP A 117 7.17 0.42 -1.31
CA TRP A 117 5.93 -0.09 -0.76
C TRP A 117 4.88 -0.27 -1.86
N LYS A 118 4.20 -1.39 -1.83
CA LYS A 118 3.03 -1.64 -2.66
C LYS A 118 1.78 -1.22 -1.92
N PHE A 119 1.38 0.03 -2.10
CA PHE A 119 0.12 0.52 -1.58
C PHE A 119 -1.06 -0.15 -2.28
N ASP A 120 -2.15 -0.29 -1.55
CA ASP A 120 -3.35 -0.99 -2.00
C ASP A 120 -4.52 -0.02 -2.17
N GLY A 121 -4.73 0.42 -3.41
CA GLY A 121 -5.75 1.41 -3.79
C GLY A 121 -6.16 1.29 -5.24
N GLU A 122 -6.35 2.43 -5.91
CA GLU A 122 -6.70 2.53 -7.33
C GLU A 122 -5.62 3.28 -8.10
N THR A 123 -5.10 2.67 -9.17
CA THR A 123 -4.06 3.28 -10.00
C THR A 123 -4.64 4.40 -10.86
N VAL A 124 -4.05 5.59 -10.74
CA VAL A 124 -4.41 6.79 -11.51
C VAL A 124 -3.21 7.35 -12.26
N SER A 125 -3.46 7.84 -13.47
CA SER A 125 -2.50 8.58 -14.30
C SER A 125 -2.96 10.02 -14.39
N LEU A 126 -2.11 10.97 -13.94
CA LEU A 126 -2.30 12.42 -14.05
C LEU A 126 -1.42 12.95 -15.19
N VAL A 127 -1.97 13.83 -16.02
CA VAL A 127 -1.21 14.49 -17.08
C VAL A 127 -1.24 16.00 -16.87
N TYR A 128 -0.05 16.57 -16.75
CA TYR A 128 0.17 17.99 -16.70
C TYR A 128 0.64 18.48 -18.08
N ARG A 129 0.10 19.61 -18.53
CA ARG A 129 0.53 20.31 -19.75
C ARG A 129 0.91 21.74 -19.39
N ARG A 130 2.17 22.09 -19.61
CA ARG A 130 2.69 23.42 -19.23
C ARG A 130 2.36 23.78 -17.78
N GLY A 131 2.61 22.82 -16.89
CA GLY A 131 2.36 22.93 -15.46
C GLY A 131 0.92 22.70 -15.02
N ALA A 132 -0.09 22.83 -15.88
CA ALA A 132 -1.50 22.69 -15.50
C ALA A 132 -1.97 21.22 -15.57
N LEU A 133 -2.66 20.73 -14.53
CA LEU A 133 -3.35 19.45 -14.55
C LEU A 133 -4.43 19.47 -15.63
N SER A 134 -4.27 18.63 -16.64
CA SER A 134 -5.10 18.65 -17.87
C SER A 134 -5.93 17.38 -18.06
N GLU A 135 -5.42 16.24 -17.63
CA GLU A 135 -6.08 14.95 -17.78
C GLU A 135 -5.82 14.11 -16.53
N ALA A 136 -6.80 13.32 -16.12
CA ALA A 136 -6.65 12.27 -15.13
C ALA A 136 -7.46 11.04 -15.54
N THR A 137 -6.85 9.85 -15.44
CA THR A 137 -7.50 8.60 -15.85
C THR A 137 -7.19 7.48 -14.87
N TYR A 138 -8.16 6.65 -14.58
CA TYR A 138 -7.97 5.42 -13.81
C TYR A 138 -8.26 4.16 -14.64
N GLY A 139 -8.00 2.99 -14.06
CA GLY A 139 -8.17 1.68 -14.68
C GLY A 139 -6.89 1.14 -15.32
N HIS A 140 -6.75 -0.18 -15.27
CA HIS A 140 -5.65 -0.94 -15.86
C HIS A 140 -6.04 -1.47 -17.25
N GLY A 141 -5.06 -1.84 -18.06
CA GLY A 141 -5.27 -2.50 -19.36
C GLY A 141 -4.20 -2.16 -20.37
N LYS A 142 -4.13 -2.98 -21.44
CA LYS A 142 -3.27 -2.77 -22.60
C LYS A 142 -3.79 -1.67 -23.54
N GLU A 143 -5.02 -1.30 -23.40
CA GLU A 143 -5.65 -0.25 -24.20
C GLU A 143 -5.03 1.10 -23.85
N LEU A 144 -4.80 1.89 -24.90
CA LEU A 144 -4.24 3.24 -24.77
C LEU A 144 -5.35 4.26 -24.41
N TYR A 145 -6.24 3.91 -23.51
CA TYR A 145 -7.23 4.81 -22.89
C TYR A 145 -7.55 4.38 -21.47
N GLY A 146 -8.05 5.32 -20.69
CA GLY A 146 -8.52 5.09 -19.33
C GLY A 146 -9.80 5.86 -19.06
N ILE A 147 -10.48 5.56 -17.96
CA ILE A 147 -11.70 6.24 -17.56
C ILE A 147 -11.33 7.61 -17.00
N ASP A 148 -12.00 8.67 -17.48
CA ASP A 148 -11.80 10.04 -17.01
C ASP A 148 -12.19 10.18 -15.54
N CYS A 149 -11.27 10.70 -14.73
CA CYS A 149 -11.48 11.03 -13.33
C CYS A 149 -10.94 12.42 -12.94
N LEU A 150 -10.75 13.31 -13.93
CA LEU A 150 -10.15 14.63 -13.68
C LEU A 150 -10.91 15.42 -12.60
N GLU A 151 -12.24 15.37 -12.61
CA GLU A 151 -13.05 16.09 -11.64
C GLU A 151 -12.88 15.54 -10.21
N HIS A 152 -12.68 14.21 -10.04
CA HIS A 152 -12.39 13.60 -8.75
C HIS A 152 -11.03 14.05 -8.23
N MET A 153 -10.01 14.02 -9.11
CA MET A 153 -8.63 14.31 -8.72
C MET A 153 -8.39 15.76 -8.28
N LYS A 154 -9.28 16.69 -8.62
CA LYS A 154 -9.22 18.08 -8.13
C LYS A 154 -9.39 18.21 -6.61
N TYR A 155 -9.96 17.21 -5.97
CA TYR A 155 -10.26 17.20 -4.53
C TYR A 155 -9.45 16.17 -3.75
N VAL A 156 -8.65 15.34 -4.45
CA VAL A 156 -7.78 14.34 -3.82
C VAL A 156 -6.53 15.01 -3.26
N ASN A 157 -6.16 14.70 -2.03
CA ASN A 157 -4.96 15.26 -1.41
C ASN A 157 -3.69 14.79 -2.14
N GLY A 158 -2.65 15.64 -2.17
CA GLY A 158 -1.40 15.35 -2.88
C GLY A 158 -1.48 15.55 -4.40
N VAL A 159 -2.58 16.12 -4.91
CA VAL A 159 -2.73 16.49 -6.31
C VAL A 159 -2.66 18.00 -6.45
N GLU A 160 -1.62 18.46 -7.14
CA GLU A 160 -1.46 19.88 -7.43
C GLU A 160 -2.20 20.24 -8.75
N GLY A 161 -3.03 21.28 -8.72
CA GLY A 161 -3.71 21.77 -9.92
C GLY A 161 -2.75 22.44 -10.92
N TYR A 162 -1.62 22.97 -10.43
CA TYR A 162 -0.57 23.60 -11.21
C TYR A 162 0.79 23.42 -10.57
N VAL A 163 1.77 22.99 -11.35
CA VAL A 163 3.17 22.82 -10.95
C VAL A 163 4.06 23.77 -11.75
N GLU A 164 4.52 24.84 -11.12
CA GLU A 164 5.31 25.92 -11.76
C GLU A 164 6.56 25.40 -12.48
N GLN A 165 7.22 24.39 -11.94
CA GLN A 165 8.44 23.81 -12.47
C GLN A 165 8.23 23.11 -13.83
N TRP A 166 6.99 22.75 -14.15
CA TRP A 166 6.62 22.10 -15.42
C TRP A 166 5.96 23.07 -16.43
N LYS A 167 6.03 24.38 -16.20
CA LYS A 167 5.39 25.39 -17.07
C LYS A 167 5.94 25.38 -18.50
N ASP A 168 7.20 24.98 -18.68
CA ASP A 168 7.88 24.90 -19.96
C ASP A 168 7.81 23.49 -20.59
N GLU A 169 7.29 22.51 -19.85
CA GLU A 169 7.13 21.13 -20.29
C GLU A 169 5.80 20.96 -21.05
N ASP A 170 5.86 20.47 -22.28
CA ASP A 170 4.64 20.22 -23.06
C ASP A 170 3.74 19.15 -22.42
N ARG A 171 4.36 18.15 -21.74
CA ARG A 171 3.65 17.07 -21.09
C ARG A 171 4.50 16.39 -20.01
N VAL A 172 3.97 16.33 -18.81
CA VAL A 172 4.46 15.48 -17.69
C VAL A 172 3.34 14.55 -17.28
N GLU A 173 3.64 13.26 -17.10
CA GLU A 173 2.68 12.29 -16.59
C GLU A 173 3.17 11.71 -15.26
N LEU A 174 2.30 11.77 -14.24
CA LEU A 174 2.49 11.06 -12.98
C LEU A 174 1.57 9.85 -12.95
N ARG A 175 2.11 8.68 -12.63
CA ARG A 175 1.31 7.52 -12.24
C ARG A 175 1.47 7.28 -10.77
N GLY A 176 0.36 7.02 -10.09
CA GLY A 176 0.33 6.83 -8.65
C GLY A 176 -0.87 6.02 -8.23
N GLU A 177 -0.91 5.75 -6.95
CA GLU A 177 -2.01 5.06 -6.30
C GLU A 177 -2.87 6.07 -5.54
N VAL A 178 -4.19 6.01 -5.73
CA VAL A 178 -5.16 6.74 -4.93
C VAL A 178 -5.64 5.82 -3.82
N ILE A 179 -5.38 6.23 -2.59
CA ILE A 179 -5.66 5.43 -1.39
C ILE A 179 -6.39 6.26 -0.34
N ILE A 180 -6.97 5.59 0.64
CA ILE A 180 -7.43 6.19 1.90
C ILE A 180 -6.49 5.72 3.00
N SER A 181 -6.00 6.63 3.85
CA SER A 181 -5.17 6.23 4.99
C SER A 181 -5.97 5.37 5.97
N LEU A 182 -5.29 4.54 6.77
CA LEU A 182 -5.95 3.67 7.76
C LEU A 182 -6.69 4.50 8.81
N GLU A 183 -6.18 5.68 9.16
CA GLU A 183 -6.83 6.60 10.10
C GLU A 183 -8.11 7.20 9.51
N GLU A 184 -8.06 7.73 8.28
CA GLU A 184 -9.23 8.25 7.59
C GLU A 184 -10.25 7.15 7.29
N PHE A 185 -9.79 5.96 6.92
CA PHE A 185 -10.65 4.80 6.73
C PHE A 185 -11.42 4.47 8.02
N ALA A 186 -10.76 4.44 9.17
CA ALA A 186 -11.41 4.17 10.46
C ALA A 186 -12.49 5.21 10.81
N ARG A 187 -12.29 6.48 10.40
CA ARG A 187 -13.27 7.57 10.63
C ARG A 187 -14.43 7.55 9.64
N TYR A 188 -14.14 7.25 8.36
CA TYR A 188 -15.09 7.41 7.24
C TYR A 188 -15.83 6.14 6.88
N SER A 189 -15.23 4.97 7.11
CA SER A 189 -15.68 3.69 6.55
C SER A 189 -16.99 3.20 7.18
N LYS A 190 -17.82 2.59 6.32
CA LYS A 190 -19.00 1.83 6.74
C LYS A 190 -18.60 0.38 6.98
N ALA A 191 -19.31 -0.31 7.89
CA ALA A 191 -19.09 -1.72 8.17
C ALA A 191 -19.05 -2.58 6.89
N GLY A 192 -18.10 -3.51 6.81
CA GLY A 192 -17.98 -4.49 5.73
C GLY A 192 -17.21 -4.03 4.49
N LYS A 193 -16.49 -2.88 4.56
CA LYS A 193 -15.61 -2.42 3.47
C LYS A 193 -14.14 -2.49 3.86
N SER A 194 -13.26 -2.66 2.86
CA SER A 194 -11.81 -2.50 3.00
C SER A 194 -11.37 -1.08 2.58
N PRO A 195 -10.15 -0.61 2.96
CA PRO A 195 -9.61 0.66 2.48
C PRO A 195 -9.66 0.77 0.94
N ARG A 196 -9.19 -0.26 0.23
CA ARG A 196 -9.19 -0.34 -1.23
C ARG A 196 -10.60 -0.25 -1.81
N SER A 197 -11.55 -1.05 -1.31
CA SER A 197 -12.94 -1.00 -1.79
C SER A 197 -13.61 0.34 -1.53
N THR A 198 -13.17 1.08 -0.51
CA THR A 198 -13.64 2.43 -0.21
C THR A 198 -13.10 3.43 -1.23
N SER A 199 -11.79 3.43 -1.50
CA SER A 199 -11.16 4.28 -2.52
C SER A 199 -11.78 4.04 -3.89
N ASN A 200 -11.90 2.77 -4.32
CA ASN A 200 -12.54 2.39 -5.57
C ASN A 200 -14.00 2.87 -5.63
N GLY A 201 -14.75 2.71 -4.54
CA GLY A 201 -16.14 3.13 -4.47
C GLY A 201 -16.32 4.64 -4.65
N ILE A 202 -15.37 5.45 -4.16
CA ILE A 202 -15.38 6.90 -4.36
C ILE A 202 -14.99 7.23 -5.81
N MET A 203 -13.88 6.68 -6.31
CA MET A 203 -13.35 6.95 -7.65
C MET A 203 -14.25 6.45 -8.78
N SER A 204 -15.00 5.36 -8.54
CA SER A 204 -15.90 4.77 -9.54
C SER A 204 -17.24 5.50 -9.69
N LYS A 205 -17.55 6.51 -8.90
CA LYS A 205 -18.75 7.33 -9.08
C LYS A 205 -18.72 8.07 -10.41
N LYS A 206 -19.89 8.26 -11.02
CA LYS A 206 -20.02 8.98 -12.29
C LYS A 206 -19.57 10.45 -12.14
N ASP A 207 -20.03 11.08 -11.07
CA ASP A 207 -19.73 12.48 -10.76
C ASP A 207 -18.92 12.56 -9.47
N ALA A 208 -17.93 13.42 -9.43
CA ALA A 208 -17.11 13.65 -8.24
C ALA A 208 -17.98 14.18 -7.08
N VAL A 209 -17.76 13.62 -5.89
CA VAL A 209 -18.36 14.09 -4.65
C VAL A 209 -17.23 14.68 -3.80
N PRO A 210 -17.05 16.02 -3.78
CA PRO A 210 -15.91 16.66 -3.11
C PRO A 210 -15.73 16.23 -1.66
N SER A 211 -16.82 16.12 -0.89
CA SER A 211 -16.82 15.70 0.52
C SER A 211 -16.37 14.25 0.74
N GLU A 212 -16.27 13.44 -0.31
CA GLU A 212 -15.73 12.08 -0.25
C GLU A 212 -14.30 12.04 -0.77
N CYS A 213 -14.02 12.76 -1.88
CA CYS A 213 -12.69 12.76 -2.50
C CYS A 213 -11.60 13.35 -1.58
N ILE A 214 -11.95 14.28 -0.68
CA ILE A 214 -11.00 14.87 0.28
C ILE A 214 -10.43 13.87 1.30
N HIS A 215 -11.03 12.68 1.44
CA HIS A 215 -10.50 11.59 2.29
C HIS A 215 -9.46 10.74 1.58
N LEU A 216 -9.25 10.96 0.28
CA LEU A 216 -8.30 10.22 -0.54
C LEU A 216 -6.98 10.98 -0.70
N GLU A 217 -5.90 10.22 -0.89
CA GLU A 217 -4.56 10.72 -1.13
C GLU A 217 -3.97 10.08 -2.40
N PHE A 218 -3.25 10.88 -3.20
CA PHE A 218 -2.55 10.40 -4.40
C PHE A 218 -1.06 10.23 -4.12
N HIS A 219 -0.56 9.04 -4.31
CA HIS A 219 0.84 8.66 -4.08
C HIS A 219 1.51 8.28 -5.39
N PRO A 220 2.26 9.18 -6.05
CA PRO A 220 2.96 8.87 -7.28
C PRO A 220 4.06 7.83 -7.07
N PHE A 221 4.11 6.87 -7.98
CA PHE A 221 5.13 5.82 -8.06
C PHE A 221 5.88 5.80 -9.40
N ARG A 222 5.56 6.72 -10.33
CA ARG A 222 6.27 6.86 -11.60
C ARG A 222 6.10 8.27 -12.18
N LEU A 223 7.21 8.86 -12.59
CA LEU A 223 7.27 10.09 -13.37
C LEU A 223 7.63 9.74 -14.82
N ILE A 224 6.86 10.25 -15.78
CA ILE A 224 7.09 10.09 -17.22
C ILE A 224 7.18 11.50 -17.83
N ALA A 225 8.41 11.93 -18.06
CA ALA A 225 8.71 13.24 -18.66
C ALA A 225 9.98 13.13 -19.51
N ASP A 226 10.19 14.06 -20.42
CA ASP A 226 11.39 14.09 -21.25
C ASP A 226 12.63 14.34 -20.36
N GLY A 227 13.72 13.62 -20.64
CA GLY A 227 14.98 13.73 -19.88
C GLY A 227 15.03 13.01 -18.54
N VAL A 228 13.93 12.47 -18.05
CA VAL A 228 13.91 11.64 -16.81
C VAL A 228 14.34 10.21 -17.15
N THR A 229 15.47 9.78 -16.56
CA THR A 229 16.08 8.48 -16.88
C THR A 229 16.18 7.52 -15.70
N LEU A 230 16.22 8.01 -14.46
CA LEU A 230 16.37 7.20 -13.26
C LEU A 230 15.18 7.39 -12.33
N HIS A 231 14.60 6.26 -11.94
CA HIS A 231 13.41 6.22 -11.10
C HIS A 231 13.66 6.79 -9.69
N TYR A 232 14.76 6.37 -9.06
CA TYR A 232 15.14 6.84 -7.73
C TYR A 232 15.16 8.38 -7.64
N TYR A 233 15.90 9.03 -8.57
CA TYR A 233 15.98 10.49 -8.59
C TYR A 233 14.66 11.16 -8.94
N ALA A 234 13.85 10.53 -9.79
CA ALA A 234 12.52 11.05 -10.13
C ALA A 234 11.59 11.05 -8.90
N MET A 235 11.62 10.00 -8.08
CA MET A 235 10.80 9.93 -6.86
C MET A 235 11.34 10.83 -5.75
N ASP A 236 12.67 10.92 -5.60
CA ASP A 236 13.32 11.83 -4.66
C ASP A 236 12.97 13.31 -4.97
N GLU A 237 13.02 13.68 -6.25
CA GLU A 237 12.64 15.02 -6.72
C GLU A 237 11.15 15.31 -6.47
N LEU A 238 10.26 14.34 -6.70
CA LEU A 238 8.83 14.49 -6.39
C LEU A 238 8.61 14.68 -4.88
N ALA A 239 9.27 13.87 -4.05
CA ALA A 239 9.19 13.99 -2.60
C ALA A 239 9.73 15.35 -2.11
N TYR A 240 10.87 15.82 -2.64
CA TYR A 240 11.41 17.14 -2.35
C TYR A 240 10.43 18.27 -2.70
N ARG A 241 9.62 18.10 -3.74
CA ARG A 241 8.56 19.05 -4.14
C ARG A 241 7.28 18.93 -3.33
N GLY A 242 7.20 18.02 -2.38
CA GLY A 242 6.05 17.83 -1.50
C GLY A 242 5.00 16.84 -2.00
N PHE A 243 5.27 16.09 -3.08
CA PHE A 243 4.39 14.99 -3.47
C PHE A 243 4.51 13.81 -2.50
N LEU A 244 3.39 13.16 -2.22
CA LEU A 244 3.31 11.97 -1.36
C LEU A 244 3.71 10.74 -2.18
N THR A 245 5.00 10.40 -2.25
CA THR A 245 5.44 9.20 -3.00
C THR A 245 5.10 7.90 -2.27
N CYS A 246 5.14 6.75 -2.99
CA CYS A 246 4.87 5.43 -2.40
C CYS A 246 5.91 4.95 -1.36
N GLY A 247 6.89 5.77 -1.05
CA GLY A 247 7.92 5.47 -0.05
C GLY A 247 8.97 4.45 -0.56
N PHE A 248 10.19 4.94 -0.71
CA PHE A 248 11.35 4.13 -1.03
C PHE A 248 11.77 3.28 0.17
N VAL A 249 12.01 1.99 -0.04
CA VAL A 249 12.47 1.06 0.99
C VAL A 249 13.96 0.85 0.88
N GLU A 250 14.46 0.37 -0.28
CA GLU A 250 15.88 0.11 -0.51
C GLU A 250 16.20 0.01 -2.00
N GLN A 251 17.49 0.04 -2.35
CA GLN A 251 17.99 -0.18 -3.71
C GLN A 251 18.92 -1.38 -3.75
N ILE A 252 18.67 -2.34 -4.65
CA ILE A 252 19.45 -3.57 -4.84
C ILE A 252 20.39 -3.41 -6.04
N ASP A 253 21.64 -3.88 -5.92
CA ASP A 253 22.62 -3.89 -7.00
C ASP A 253 22.62 -5.25 -7.73
N LEU A 254 22.23 -5.25 -8.99
CA LEU A 254 22.24 -6.46 -9.84
C LEU A 254 23.65 -6.96 -10.20
N GLY A 255 24.72 -6.29 -9.78
CA GLY A 255 26.10 -6.79 -9.91
C GLY A 255 26.44 -7.94 -8.96
N LYS A 256 25.60 -8.17 -7.91
CA LYS A 256 25.75 -9.26 -6.94
C LYS A 256 25.46 -10.64 -7.55
N THR A 257 25.87 -11.70 -6.87
CA THR A 257 25.49 -13.08 -7.22
C THR A 257 24.01 -13.35 -6.89
N ASP A 258 23.43 -14.41 -7.45
CA ASP A 258 22.03 -14.77 -7.19
C ASP A 258 21.80 -15.07 -5.70
N ALA A 259 22.75 -15.75 -5.04
CA ALA A 259 22.65 -16.04 -3.61
C ALA A 259 22.67 -14.77 -2.72
N GLU A 260 23.52 -13.79 -3.07
CA GLU A 260 23.56 -12.50 -2.38
C GLU A 260 22.27 -11.69 -2.61
N LEU A 261 21.71 -11.74 -3.82
CA LEU A 261 20.45 -11.10 -4.13
C LEU A 261 19.27 -11.75 -3.39
N GLU A 262 19.23 -13.08 -3.31
CA GLU A 262 18.20 -13.80 -2.52
C GLU A 262 18.28 -13.38 -1.05
N GLN A 263 19.47 -13.28 -0.47
CA GLN A 263 19.66 -12.78 0.90
C GLN A 263 19.21 -11.33 1.08
N ASP A 264 19.51 -10.44 0.13
CA ASP A 264 19.06 -9.05 0.17
C ASP A 264 17.53 -8.99 0.13
N VAL A 265 16.90 -9.70 -0.80
CA VAL A 265 15.44 -9.74 -0.94
C VAL A 265 14.78 -10.29 0.33
N GLU A 266 15.28 -11.41 0.87
CA GLU A 266 14.77 -11.99 2.13
C GLU A 266 14.88 -11.01 3.30
N ARG A 267 16.03 -10.33 3.44
CA ARG A 267 16.24 -9.33 4.49
C ARG A 267 15.28 -8.15 4.34
N ILE A 268 15.13 -7.61 3.13
CA ILE A 268 14.25 -6.48 2.83
C ILE A 268 12.80 -6.86 3.13
N VAL A 269 12.36 -8.02 2.66
CA VAL A 269 10.98 -8.49 2.90
C VAL A 269 10.71 -8.70 4.39
N CYS A 270 11.60 -9.40 5.10
CA CYS A 270 11.44 -9.59 6.55
C CYS A 270 11.37 -8.26 7.32
N THR A 271 12.20 -7.28 6.94
CA THR A 271 12.17 -5.96 7.56
C THR A 271 10.85 -5.25 7.25
N ALA A 272 10.44 -5.26 6.00
CA ALA A 272 9.21 -4.62 5.55
C ALA A 272 7.95 -5.27 6.18
N GLU A 273 7.90 -6.58 6.33
CA GLU A 273 6.79 -7.25 7.02
C GLU A 273 6.64 -6.82 8.49
N LEU A 274 7.75 -6.51 9.17
CA LEU A 274 7.72 -5.99 10.54
C LEU A 274 7.33 -4.50 10.60
N GLU A 275 7.61 -3.74 9.56
CA GLU A 275 7.37 -2.31 9.49
C GLU A 275 5.98 -1.96 8.94
N ARG A 276 5.38 -2.83 8.12
CA ARG A 276 4.09 -2.57 7.46
C ARG A 276 2.96 -2.23 8.43
N GLU A 277 2.97 -2.81 9.64
CA GLU A 277 1.96 -2.53 10.67
C GLU A 277 2.02 -1.10 11.23
N LYS A 278 3.17 -0.44 11.04
CA LYS A 278 3.39 0.95 11.47
C LYS A 278 3.06 1.97 10.38
N LEU A 279 2.84 1.48 9.14
CA LEU A 279 2.50 2.36 8.04
C LEU A 279 1.07 2.89 8.20
N PRO A 280 0.85 4.17 7.92
CA PRO A 280 -0.49 4.74 7.96
C PRO A 280 -1.35 4.35 6.75
N TYR A 281 -0.82 3.52 5.83
CA TYR A 281 -1.43 3.19 4.55
C TYR A 281 -1.63 1.69 4.36
N PRO A 282 -2.73 1.27 3.70
CA PRO A 282 -2.94 -0.12 3.34
C PRO A 282 -1.85 -0.58 2.37
N THR A 283 -1.14 -1.65 2.73
CA THR A 283 0.02 -2.15 1.98
C THR A 283 -0.05 -3.67 1.88
N ASP A 284 0.02 -4.19 0.66
CA ASP A 284 -0.10 -5.62 0.36
C ASP A 284 1.21 -6.29 -0.07
N GLY A 285 2.30 -5.51 -0.11
CA GLY A 285 3.60 -6.03 -0.53
C GLY A 285 4.65 -4.99 -0.81
N LEU A 286 5.62 -5.38 -1.63
CA LEU A 286 6.69 -4.53 -2.16
C LEU A 286 6.68 -4.58 -3.68
N VAL A 287 7.15 -3.51 -4.32
CA VAL A 287 7.39 -3.47 -5.76
C VAL A 287 8.89 -3.40 -6.00
N PHE A 288 9.41 -4.34 -6.79
CA PHE A 288 10.78 -4.36 -7.28
C PHE A 288 10.77 -3.86 -8.73
N LYS A 289 11.44 -2.75 -9.03
CA LYS A 289 11.45 -2.14 -10.37
C LYS A 289 12.85 -1.74 -10.79
N PHE A 290 13.20 -1.93 -12.06
CA PHE A 290 14.46 -1.44 -12.60
C PHE A 290 14.51 0.09 -12.48
N ASP A 291 15.60 0.62 -11.91
CA ASP A 291 15.78 2.06 -11.71
C ASP A 291 15.86 2.84 -13.04
N ASN A 292 16.56 2.28 -14.03
CA ASN A 292 16.78 3.00 -15.29
C ASN A 292 15.61 2.81 -16.27
N TYR A 293 14.92 3.89 -16.63
CA TYR A 293 13.79 3.93 -17.56
C TYR A 293 14.17 3.51 -19.00
N ASP A 294 15.43 3.70 -19.41
CA ASP A 294 15.91 3.22 -20.72
C ASP A 294 15.86 1.69 -20.86
N TYR A 295 15.78 0.99 -19.74
CA TYR A 295 15.62 -0.47 -19.76
C TYR A 295 14.18 -0.88 -20.05
N TYR A 296 13.18 -0.04 -19.78
CA TYR A 296 11.77 -0.40 -19.87
C TYR A 296 11.35 -0.82 -21.27
N ASP A 297 11.78 -0.05 -22.31
CA ASP A 297 11.48 -0.39 -23.70
C ASP A 297 12.19 -1.68 -24.14
N ARG A 298 13.40 -1.92 -23.63
CA ARG A 298 14.18 -3.12 -23.92
C ARG A 298 13.66 -4.37 -23.23
N ILE A 299 13.17 -4.24 -21.99
CA ILE A 299 12.53 -5.30 -21.21
C ILE A 299 11.13 -5.57 -21.78
N GLY A 300 10.38 -4.53 -22.11
CA GLY A 300 9.05 -4.63 -22.69
C GLY A 300 7.96 -5.02 -21.72
N TYR A 301 6.87 -5.55 -22.28
CA TYR A 301 5.66 -5.93 -21.55
C TYR A 301 4.94 -7.10 -22.25
N THR A 302 3.99 -7.71 -21.55
CA THR A 302 2.97 -8.60 -22.10
C THR A 302 1.65 -7.85 -22.25
N ASP A 303 0.61 -8.52 -22.72
CA ASP A 303 -0.74 -7.95 -22.71
C ASP A 303 -1.26 -7.67 -21.29
N HIS A 304 -0.69 -8.35 -20.29
CA HIS A 304 -1.07 -8.23 -18.88
C HIS A 304 -0.04 -7.44 -18.05
N ASP A 305 1.24 -7.79 -18.13
CA ASP A 305 2.26 -7.31 -17.20
C ASP A 305 3.30 -6.40 -17.85
N ALA A 306 3.67 -5.35 -17.12
CA ALA A 306 4.89 -4.60 -17.35
C ALA A 306 6.07 -5.40 -16.80
N LYS A 307 6.98 -5.87 -17.68
CA LYS A 307 8.07 -6.77 -17.29
C LYS A 307 9.23 -6.11 -16.55
N TYR A 308 9.30 -4.78 -16.55
CA TYR A 308 10.35 -4.01 -15.86
C TYR A 308 10.14 -3.87 -14.35
N ASN A 309 9.08 -4.45 -13.82
CA ASN A 309 8.80 -4.54 -12.39
C ASN A 309 8.12 -5.87 -12.04
N CYS A 310 8.14 -6.21 -10.76
CA CYS A 310 7.33 -7.29 -10.19
C CYS A 310 6.91 -6.92 -8.78
N ALA A 311 5.79 -7.49 -8.33
CA ALA A 311 5.30 -7.35 -6.97
C ALA A 311 5.69 -8.57 -6.13
N PHE A 312 6.28 -8.33 -4.97
CA PHE A 312 6.32 -9.32 -3.90
C PHE A 312 5.08 -9.12 -3.04
N LYS A 313 4.19 -10.11 -3.01
CA LYS A 313 3.00 -10.08 -2.17
C LYS A 313 3.34 -10.60 -0.77
N PHE A 314 3.02 -9.81 0.26
CA PHE A 314 3.09 -10.29 1.63
C PHE A 314 2.07 -11.39 1.83
N ARG A 315 2.44 -12.37 2.64
CA ARG A 315 1.49 -13.41 3.05
C ARG A 315 0.56 -12.86 4.11
N PRO A 316 -0.69 -13.34 4.17
CA PRO A 316 -1.59 -13.01 5.26
C PRO A 316 -0.94 -13.35 6.61
N VAL A 317 -1.14 -12.51 7.60
CA VAL A 317 -0.74 -12.77 8.98
C VAL A 317 -1.96 -13.22 9.74
N PHE A 318 -2.00 -14.50 10.10
CA PHE A 318 -3.07 -15.04 10.95
C PHE A 318 -2.67 -14.83 12.41
N LYS A 319 -3.55 -14.24 13.22
CA LYS A 319 -3.32 -13.98 14.63
C LYS A 319 -4.25 -14.82 15.51
N ALA A 320 -3.75 -15.27 16.65
CA ALA A 320 -4.54 -15.96 17.66
C ALA A 320 -4.07 -15.59 19.06
N VAL A 321 -5.00 -15.54 20.00
CA VAL A 321 -4.68 -15.35 21.42
C VAL A 321 -4.67 -16.72 22.11
N THR A 322 -3.58 -17.00 22.83
CA THR A 322 -3.40 -18.27 23.53
C THR A 322 -2.79 -18.08 24.92
N THR A 323 -2.63 -19.16 25.67
CA THR A 323 -2.01 -19.12 27.00
C THR A 323 -0.58 -19.60 26.90
N TYR A 324 0.38 -18.76 27.28
CA TYR A 324 1.79 -19.15 27.40
C TYR A 324 1.99 -20.18 28.55
N ARG A 325 2.67 -21.27 28.25
CA ARG A 325 2.89 -22.38 29.18
C ARG A 325 4.32 -22.48 29.69
N GLY A 326 5.28 -22.06 28.87
CA GLY A 326 6.70 -22.14 29.19
C GLY A 326 7.56 -21.94 27.96
N HIS A 327 8.84 -22.30 28.05
CA HIS A 327 9.74 -22.31 26.94
C HIS A 327 10.76 -23.44 27.03
N HIS A 328 11.33 -23.78 25.88
CA HIS A 328 12.52 -24.60 25.76
C HIS A 328 13.53 -23.95 24.84
N THR A 329 14.75 -24.49 24.80
CA THR A 329 15.79 -23.99 23.90
C THR A 329 16.14 -25.02 22.83
N THR A 330 16.42 -24.58 21.63
CA THR A 330 16.96 -25.39 20.54
C THR A 330 18.36 -24.88 20.16
N ILE A 331 19.24 -25.80 19.74
CA ILE A 331 20.59 -25.47 19.31
C ILE A 331 20.72 -25.82 17.83
N GLY A 332 21.04 -24.83 17.01
CA GLY A 332 21.26 -25.03 15.59
C GLY A 332 22.49 -25.89 15.33
N GLU A 333 22.30 -27.07 14.75
CA GLU A 333 23.36 -28.08 14.54
C GLU A 333 24.60 -27.54 13.79
N LYS A 334 24.39 -26.65 12.81
CA LYS A 334 25.48 -26.07 11.99
C LYS A 334 26.11 -24.82 12.59
N THR A 335 25.36 -24.05 13.40
CA THR A 335 25.77 -22.72 13.85
C THR A 335 26.08 -22.65 15.34
N GLY A 336 25.69 -23.68 16.14
CA GLY A 336 25.77 -23.68 17.59
C GLY A 336 24.90 -22.59 18.27
N LYS A 337 24.06 -21.89 17.51
CA LYS A 337 23.21 -20.79 18.00
C LYS A 337 22.07 -21.35 18.85
N VAL A 338 21.95 -20.84 20.07
CA VAL A 338 20.81 -21.15 20.96
C VAL A 338 19.62 -20.28 20.58
N THR A 339 18.46 -20.90 20.37
CA THR A 339 17.20 -20.23 20.07
C THR A 339 16.16 -20.59 21.13
N TYR A 340 15.47 -19.60 21.66
CA TYR A 340 14.38 -19.75 22.61
C TYR A 340 13.07 -19.96 21.85
N VAL A 341 12.30 -20.98 22.25
CA VAL A 341 11.01 -21.36 21.67
C VAL A 341 9.96 -21.28 22.79
N ALA A 342 8.93 -20.47 22.60
CA ALA A 342 7.80 -20.39 23.51
C ALA A 342 6.84 -21.56 23.28
N ASP A 343 6.36 -22.15 24.37
CA ASP A 343 5.34 -23.20 24.39
C ASP A 343 4.02 -22.61 24.89
N PHE A 344 2.91 -22.91 24.20
CA PHE A 344 1.59 -22.36 24.50
C PHE A 344 0.46 -23.37 24.20
N ASP A 345 -0.76 -23.09 24.66
CA ASP A 345 -1.91 -23.92 24.33
C ASP A 345 -2.13 -23.92 22.83
N GLU A 346 -2.42 -25.09 22.26
CA GLU A 346 -2.61 -25.27 20.82
C GLU A 346 -3.64 -24.31 20.27
N VAL A 347 -3.29 -23.65 19.16
CA VAL A 347 -4.16 -22.76 18.39
C VAL A 347 -4.19 -23.20 16.94
N GLU A 348 -5.33 -22.98 16.29
CA GLU A 348 -5.49 -23.20 14.85
C GLU A 348 -5.34 -21.87 14.11
N MET A 349 -4.43 -21.83 13.14
CA MET A 349 -4.21 -20.68 12.25
C MET A 349 -4.00 -21.21 10.83
N ASN A 350 -4.73 -20.67 9.85
CA ASN A 350 -4.68 -21.10 8.45
C ASN A 350 -4.86 -22.63 8.26
N GLY A 351 -5.78 -23.24 9.03
CA GLY A 351 -6.06 -24.68 8.95
C GLY A 351 -4.97 -25.60 9.52
N HIS A 352 -3.93 -25.03 10.15
CA HIS A 352 -2.85 -25.75 10.82
C HIS A 352 -2.85 -25.47 12.32
N ARG A 353 -2.38 -26.45 13.10
CA ARG A 353 -2.31 -26.37 14.56
C ARG A 353 -0.89 -26.08 15.01
N PHE A 354 -0.75 -25.11 15.89
CA PHE A 354 0.52 -24.65 16.44
C PHE A 354 0.47 -24.60 17.96
N ALA A 355 1.57 -25.02 18.59
CA ALA A 355 1.75 -24.98 20.05
C ALA A 355 3.10 -24.36 20.45
N HIS A 356 3.91 -23.95 19.46
CA HIS A 356 5.27 -23.45 19.68
C HIS A 356 5.56 -22.26 18.74
N ALA A 357 6.32 -21.27 19.26
CA ALA A 357 6.77 -20.13 18.45
C ALA A 357 8.23 -19.80 18.74
N ASN A 358 8.97 -19.46 17.68
CA ASN A 358 10.36 -19.02 17.79
C ASN A 358 10.42 -17.60 18.36
N CYS A 359 11.16 -17.41 19.46
CA CYS A 359 11.36 -16.14 20.13
C CYS A 359 12.78 -15.57 19.95
N GLY A 360 13.61 -16.21 19.14
CA GLY A 360 14.96 -15.74 18.82
C GLY A 360 15.98 -15.95 19.90
N SER A 361 16.79 -14.94 20.21
CA SER A 361 17.84 -14.98 21.23
C SER A 361 17.29 -14.85 22.65
N GLU A 362 18.09 -15.22 23.66
CA GLU A 362 17.77 -15.00 25.07
C GLU A 362 17.36 -13.54 25.36
N LYS A 363 18.08 -12.58 24.80
CA LYS A 363 17.78 -11.15 24.95
C LYS A 363 16.38 -10.81 24.42
N THR A 364 16.07 -11.26 23.23
CA THR A 364 14.78 -11.03 22.57
C THR A 364 13.64 -11.69 23.32
N PHE A 365 13.86 -12.92 23.79
CA PHE A 365 12.89 -13.65 24.60
C PHE A 365 12.61 -12.93 25.95
N ASN A 366 13.66 -12.53 26.67
CA ASN A 366 13.53 -11.84 27.97
C ASN A 366 12.81 -10.49 27.84
N GLN A 367 13.01 -9.76 26.71
CA GLN A 367 12.30 -8.50 26.43
C GLN A 367 10.79 -8.65 26.32
N LYS A 368 10.29 -9.83 25.94
CA LYS A 368 8.85 -10.11 25.86
C LYS A 368 8.19 -10.27 27.23
N GLY A 369 8.96 -10.47 28.29
CA GLY A 369 8.49 -10.54 29.69
C GLY A 369 7.41 -11.60 29.92
N LEU A 370 7.48 -12.74 29.25
CA LEU A 370 6.47 -13.80 29.32
C LEU A 370 6.50 -14.51 30.68
N VAL A 371 5.33 -14.72 31.25
CA VAL A 371 5.14 -15.46 32.52
C VAL A 371 4.15 -16.57 32.26
N ALA A 372 4.46 -17.81 32.72
CA ALA A 372 3.57 -18.96 32.53
C ALA A 372 2.15 -18.64 33.01
N GLY A 373 1.16 -18.94 32.20
CA GLY A 373 -0.25 -18.65 32.46
C GLY A 373 -0.74 -17.31 31.90
N CYS A 374 0.15 -16.37 31.43
CA CYS A 374 -0.30 -15.15 30.80
C CYS A 374 -0.90 -15.42 29.41
N LYS A 375 -1.83 -14.56 28.99
CA LYS A 375 -2.33 -14.53 27.61
C LYS A 375 -1.29 -13.88 26.72
N ILE A 376 -1.06 -14.47 25.55
CA ILE A 376 -0.16 -13.97 24.54
C ILE A 376 -0.87 -13.93 23.19
N GLU A 377 -0.56 -12.95 22.36
CA GLU A 377 -0.89 -12.96 20.95
C GLU A 377 0.23 -13.65 20.19
N VAL A 378 -0.14 -14.57 19.31
CA VAL A 378 0.76 -15.27 18.40
C VAL A 378 0.32 -14.99 16.97
N SER A 379 1.28 -14.82 16.07
CA SER A 379 1.03 -14.61 14.65
C SER A 379 1.72 -15.67 13.80
N LEU A 380 1.02 -16.14 12.77
CA LEU A 380 1.56 -17.03 11.74
C LEU A 380 1.94 -16.19 10.52
N HIS A 381 3.24 -16.12 10.23
CA HIS A 381 3.78 -15.46 9.06
C HIS A 381 4.04 -16.51 7.96
N GLY A 382 3.30 -16.40 6.88
CA GLY A 382 3.28 -17.43 5.84
C GLY A 382 2.68 -18.74 6.35
N ASP A 383 3.22 -19.88 5.89
CA ASP A 383 2.62 -21.18 6.20
C ASP A 383 3.22 -21.88 7.45
N VAL A 384 4.36 -21.38 7.96
CA VAL A 384 5.17 -22.15 8.94
C VAL A 384 5.76 -21.34 10.08
N ILE A 385 5.94 -20.03 9.93
CA ILE A 385 6.67 -19.23 10.93
C ILE A 385 5.68 -18.65 11.94
N VAL A 386 5.69 -19.20 13.16
CA VAL A 386 4.90 -18.65 14.28
C VAL A 386 5.78 -17.76 15.14
N CYS A 387 5.31 -16.55 15.40
CA CYS A 387 5.94 -15.56 16.26
C CYS A 387 5.05 -15.28 17.48
N VAL A 388 5.67 -14.89 18.60
CA VAL A 388 4.95 -14.31 19.75
C VAL A 388 5.01 -12.79 19.60
N ASP A 389 3.86 -12.14 19.44
CA ASP A 389 3.79 -10.68 19.27
C ASP A 389 3.95 -9.96 20.61
N GLY A 390 3.30 -10.46 21.66
CA GLY A 390 3.42 -9.89 23.00
C GLY A 390 2.44 -10.50 24.00
N LYS A 391 2.42 -9.92 25.20
CA LYS A 391 1.35 -10.18 26.17
C LYS A 391 0.11 -9.41 25.74
N VAL A 392 -1.04 -10.06 25.84
CA VAL A 392 -2.33 -9.38 25.84
C VAL A 392 -2.51 -8.81 27.25
N GLU A 393 -2.56 -7.49 27.39
CA GLU A 393 -2.97 -6.84 28.62
C GLU A 393 -4.45 -7.19 28.85
N ASP A 394 -4.76 -7.75 29.99
CA ASP A 394 -6.15 -7.93 30.40
C ASP A 394 -6.79 -6.53 30.47
N GLY A 395 -7.53 -6.17 29.42
CA GLY A 395 -8.44 -5.03 29.50
C GLY A 395 -9.36 -5.24 30.70
N PRO A 396 -10.01 -4.18 31.24
CA PRO A 396 -10.88 -4.33 32.39
C PRO A 396 -11.85 -5.48 32.12
N THR A 397 -11.78 -6.51 32.93
CA THR A 397 -12.75 -7.60 32.96
C THR A 397 -14.12 -6.97 33.05
N VAL A 398 -14.87 -6.98 31.96
CA VAL A 398 -16.31 -6.82 32.03
C VAL A 398 -16.74 -8.07 32.79
N GLU A 399 -17.01 -7.90 34.09
CA GLU A 399 -17.71 -8.92 34.87
C GLU A 399 -18.99 -9.21 34.09
N GLU A 400 -19.14 -10.43 33.60
CA GLU A 400 -20.40 -10.90 33.04
C GLU A 400 -21.45 -10.74 34.14
N GLU A 401 -22.25 -9.68 34.03
CA GLU A 401 -23.47 -9.58 34.84
C GLU A 401 -24.32 -10.82 34.55
N PRO A 402 -24.87 -11.46 35.56
CA PRO A 402 -25.68 -12.66 35.36
C PRO A 402 -26.85 -12.31 34.45
N ILE A 403 -27.05 -13.14 33.44
CA ILE A 403 -28.21 -13.06 32.53
C ILE A 403 -29.47 -13.10 33.39
N ILE A 404 -30.11 -11.95 33.57
CA ILE A 404 -31.46 -11.89 34.17
C ILE A 404 -32.38 -12.33 33.02
N GLU A 405 -33.03 -13.49 33.22
CA GLU A 405 -34.11 -13.91 32.31
C GLU A 405 -35.19 -12.82 32.30
N GLU A 406 -35.34 -12.14 31.17
CA GLU A 406 -36.42 -11.16 30.97
C GLU A 406 -37.77 -11.88 30.88
N GLU A 407 -38.65 -11.58 31.84
CA GLU A 407 -40.06 -11.91 31.71
C GLU A 407 -40.70 -11.07 30.58
N PRO A 408 -41.71 -11.59 29.88
CA PRO A 408 -42.26 -10.94 28.69
C PRO A 408 -42.97 -9.62 29.05
N ILE A 409 -42.52 -8.53 28.46
CA ILE A 409 -43.12 -7.21 28.57
C ILE A 409 -44.46 -7.22 27.82
N VAL A 410 -45.52 -6.92 28.58
CA VAL A 410 -46.87 -6.63 28.07
C VAL A 410 -46.85 -5.21 27.50
N GLU A 411 -47.17 -5.06 26.23
CA GLU A 411 -47.34 -3.75 25.58
C GLU A 411 -48.52 -3.02 26.17
N GLU A 412 -48.27 -1.87 26.83
CA GLU A 412 -49.27 -0.82 27.03
C GLU A 412 -48.87 0.42 26.22
N GLU A 413 -49.68 0.73 25.23
CA GLU A 413 -49.61 1.96 24.45
C GLU A 413 -49.87 3.18 25.33
N SER A 414 -48.96 4.16 25.33
CA SER A 414 -49.34 5.55 25.64
C SER A 414 -48.53 6.51 24.75
N ILE A 415 -49.26 7.12 23.85
CA ILE A 415 -48.81 8.19 22.96
C ILE A 415 -48.63 9.45 23.82
N ALA A 416 -47.38 9.98 23.88
CA ALA A 416 -47.10 11.33 24.33
C ALA A 416 -46.54 12.11 23.14
N GLU A 417 -47.27 13.15 22.74
CA GLU A 417 -46.90 14.11 21.72
C GLU A 417 -45.67 14.92 22.21
N GLU A 418 -44.52 14.85 21.54
CA GLU A 418 -43.42 15.80 21.73
C GLU A 418 -43.58 16.95 20.73
N GLU A 419 -43.59 18.18 21.28
CA GLU A 419 -43.60 19.43 20.51
C GLU A 419 -42.25 19.62 19.77
N PRO A 420 -42.22 20.19 18.55
CA PRO A 420 -41.01 20.42 17.79
C PRO A 420 -40.19 21.57 18.38
N LEU A 421 -38.88 21.32 18.57
CA LEU A 421 -37.88 22.34 18.87
C LEU A 421 -37.78 23.35 17.72
N VAL A 422 -38.15 24.58 17.98
CA VAL A 422 -37.94 25.70 17.06
C VAL A 422 -36.50 26.14 17.17
N ILE A 423 -35.75 25.96 16.08
CA ILE A 423 -34.40 26.55 15.91
C ILE A 423 -34.64 27.94 15.26
N ASP A 424 -34.36 29.00 15.97
CA ASP A 424 -34.33 30.37 15.41
C ASP A 424 -33.13 30.49 14.45
N GLU A 425 -33.42 30.49 13.17
CA GLU A 425 -32.44 30.89 12.13
C GLU A 425 -32.43 32.41 12.02
N GLU A 426 -31.31 33.06 12.39
CA GLU A 426 -31.11 34.48 12.08
C GLU A 426 -30.98 34.69 10.58
N PRO A 427 -31.62 35.73 9.98
CA PRO A 427 -31.58 35.93 8.54
C PRO A 427 -30.21 36.43 8.07
N LEU A 428 -29.69 35.80 7.01
CA LEU A 428 -28.50 36.24 6.29
C LEU A 428 -28.73 37.63 5.68
N VAL A 429 -27.82 38.56 5.92
CA VAL A 429 -27.83 39.88 5.32
C VAL A 429 -27.07 39.84 3.98
N ILE A 430 -27.79 40.10 2.91
CA ILE A 430 -27.24 40.23 1.56
C ILE A 430 -27.24 41.72 1.18
N ASP A 431 -26.08 42.23 0.74
CA ASP A 431 -25.99 43.62 0.28
C ASP A 431 -26.54 43.81 -1.15
N GLU A 432 -26.69 45.04 -1.58
CA GLU A 432 -27.23 45.40 -2.91
C GLU A 432 -26.35 44.92 -4.08
N ALA A 433 -25.15 44.38 -3.81
CA ALA A 433 -24.25 43.82 -4.81
C ALA A 433 -24.28 42.26 -4.87
N GLY A 434 -25.09 41.61 -4.00
CA GLY A 434 -25.28 40.18 -3.95
C GLY A 434 -24.16 39.40 -3.20
N ILE A 435 -23.40 40.07 -2.34
CA ILE A 435 -22.31 39.46 -1.57
C ILE A 435 -22.83 39.03 -0.20
N VAL A 436 -22.60 37.77 0.18
CA VAL A 436 -22.96 37.19 1.49
C VAL A 436 -21.84 37.47 2.47
N HIS A 437 -22.15 38.18 3.56
CA HIS A 437 -21.20 38.39 4.66
C HIS A 437 -21.46 37.38 5.78
N HIS A 438 -20.42 36.64 6.16
CA HIS A 438 -20.42 35.79 7.35
C HIS A 438 -19.94 36.64 8.56
N PRO A 439 -20.55 36.54 9.73
CA PRO A 439 -20.02 37.17 10.94
C PRO A 439 -18.70 36.51 11.36
N GLU A 440 -17.73 37.31 11.76
CA GLU A 440 -16.48 36.83 12.31
C GLU A 440 -16.70 36.03 13.61
N PRO A 441 -15.97 34.93 13.85
CA PRO A 441 -16.10 34.15 15.06
C PRO A 441 -15.57 34.94 16.26
N HIS A 442 -16.41 35.14 17.26
CA HIS A 442 -15.99 35.68 18.56
C HIS A 442 -15.03 34.74 19.24
N VAL A 443 -13.78 35.17 19.41
CA VAL A 443 -12.76 34.50 20.23
C VAL A 443 -13.13 34.70 21.70
N ILE A 444 -13.48 33.62 22.40
CA ILE A 444 -13.61 33.62 23.85
C ILE A 444 -12.21 33.44 24.42
N GLU A 445 -11.60 34.51 24.92
CA GLU A 445 -10.41 34.45 25.76
C GLU A 445 -10.75 33.80 27.11
N SER A 446 -10.28 32.57 27.33
CA SER A 446 -10.21 31.98 28.65
C SER A 446 -8.82 32.16 29.23
N GLU A 447 -8.75 32.88 30.32
CA GLU A 447 -7.56 33.09 31.16
C GLU A 447 -6.90 31.76 31.53
N ILE A 448 -5.63 31.58 31.18
CA ILE A 448 -4.74 30.60 31.82
C ILE A 448 -3.45 31.32 32.25
N ASN A 449 -3.25 31.27 33.55
CA ASN A 449 -2.20 31.73 34.40
C ASN A 449 -0.78 31.78 33.84
N GLN A 450 -0.15 32.90 34.14
CA GLN A 450 1.29 33.14 34.21
C GLN A 450 1.99 32.14 35.15
N SER A 451 3.07 31.52 34.67
CA SER A 451 4.18 31.06 35.50
C SER A 451 5.47 30.95 34.68
N GLN A 452 6.34 31.91 34.95
CA GLN A 452 7.81 31.82 34.92
C GLN A 452 8.53 31.70 33.57
N GLU A 453 8.92 32.89 33.10
CA GLU A 453 10.12 33.15 32.33
C GLU A 453 11.36 32.76 33.14
N GLN A 454 12.25 31.99 32.56
CA GLN A 454 13.71 32.04 32.86
C GLN A 454 14.47 32.01 31.54
N GLU A 455 15.10 33.13 31.27
CA GLU A 455 16.05 33.37 30.20
C GLU A 455 17.28 32.42 30.36
N ALA A 456 17.68 31.82 29.25
CA ALA A 456 19.03 31.30 29.08
C ALA A 456 19.61 31.92 27.81
N GLU A 457 20.53 32.87 28.00
CA GLU A 457 21.42 33.38 26.98
C GLU A 457 22.22 32.24 26.35
N GLN A 458 22.20 32.13 25.02
CA GLN A 458 23.14 31.29 24.27
C GLN A 458 24.03 32.18 23.39
N ASP A 459 25.37 32.04 23.59
CA ASP A 459 26.44 32.71 22.84
C ASP A 459 26.38 32.33 21.33
N PRO A 460 26.83 33.26 20.44
CA PRO A 460 26.78 33.04 18.99
C PRO A 460 27.90 32.10 18.52
N ILE A 461 27.49 31.16 17.64
CA ILE A 461 28.37 30.22 16.95
C ILE A 461 29.28 30.97 15.96
N PRO A 462 30.60 30.74 15.93
CA PRO A 462 31.51 31.38 14.98
C PRO A 462 31.36 30.79 13.56
N GLN A 463 31.37 31.69 12.57
CA GLN A 463 31.37 31.34 11.15
C GLN A 463 32.74 30.79 10.71
N PRO A 464 32.84 29.83 9.80
CA PRO A 464 34.10 29.36 9.24
C PRO A 464 34.67 30.35 8.21
N GLU A 465 36.00 30.57 8.28
CA GLU A 465 36.76 31.38 7.34
C GLU A 465 36.81 30.79 5.93
N PRO A 466 36.92 31.63 4.87
CA PRO A 466 36.97 31.17 3.50
C PRO A 466 38.30 30.51 3.14
N THR A 467 38.24 29.27 2.67
CA THR A 467 39.41 28.54 2.16
C THR A 467 39.88 29.11 0.80
N HIS A 468 41.18 29.39 0.73
CA HIS A 468 41.89 29.84 -0.47
C HIS A 468 41.74 28.87 -1.65
N GLN A 469 41.44 29.42 -2.82
CA GLN A 469 41.54 28.73 -4.13
C GLN A 469 43.04 28.59 -4.51
N PRO A 470 43.48 27.44 -5.06
CA PRO A 470 44.80 27.34 -5.68
C PRO A 470 44.81 27.93 -7.09
N GLU A 471 45.90 28.68 -7.39
CA GLU A 471 46.20 29.26 -8.69
C GLU A 471 46.42 28.21 -9.80
N PRO A 472 46.14 28.52 -11.08
CA PRO A 472 46.33 27.59 -12.19
C PRO A 472 47.82 27.48 -12.57
N THR A 473 48.32 26.24 -12.60
CA THR A 473 49.67 25.91 -13.09
C THR A 473 49.70 25.97 -14.63
N HIS A 474 50.68 26.76 -15.12
CA HIS A 474 51.08 26.84 -16.54
C HIS A 474 51.47 25.47 -17.13
N GLN A 475 50.92 25.15 -18.29
CA GLN A 475 51.45 24.13 -19.20
C GLN A 475 52.58 24.75 -20.03
N PRO A 476 53.65 24.03 -20.35
CA PRO A 476 54.59 24.40 -21.44
C PRO A 476 54.14 23.76 -22.76
N GLU A 477 54.13 24.57 -23.80
CA GLU A 477 54.21 24.18 -25.21
C GLU A 477 55.67 24.01 -25.66
N PRO A 478 55.91 23.44 -26.85
CA PRO A 478 55.31 22.37 -27.64
C PRO A 478 56.01 21.01 -27.50
#